data_ac95c6215f1ce3b0906186370fe91e84
#
_entry.id   ac95c6215f1ce3b0906186370fe91e84
#
_cell.length_a   1.000
_cell.length_b   1.000
_cell.length_c   1.000
_cell.angle_alpha   90.00
_cell.angle_beta   90.00
_cell.angle_gamma   90.00
#
_symmetry.space_group_name_H-M   'P 1'
#
loop_
_entity.id
_entity.type
_entity.pdbx_description
1 polymer ?
#
loop_
_entity_poly.entity_id
_entity_poly.type
_entity_poly.pdbx_seq_one_letter_code
_entity_poly.pdbx_strand_id
1 'polypeptide(L)'
;MGELAFLIFGRVIPGAVFVFLATVQVQLLAPELKVAYNDASNIGAITLIINRLLFLAFVSAVAMIYVFRKPPALGRREPIAFAVSMYASFVLLALGPVADFIHAPVAFNSSPTAILVSNVLLISGFALAAYSLAYLRFNFSILPEARAMVTGGPYRLVRHPIYLGEIIAGFGLVVTLLSWFSLAVLISFIAAQLYRTYIEEGVLVEAIPGYAAYRLKTPHRLIPGVI
;
A
#
# COMPACT_ATOMS: atom_id res chain seq x y z
N MET A 1 -5.42 8.31 24.49
CA MET A 1 -4.73 9.46 23.85
C MET A 1 -5.66 10.64 23.95
N GLY A 2 -5.18 11.79 24.48
CA GLY A 2 -5.99 13.02 24.53
C GLY A 2 -6.35 13.48 23.10
N GLU A 3 -7.41 14.29 22.99
CA GLU A 3 -7.89 14.79 21.68
C GLU A 3 -6.81 15.48 20.86
N LEU A 4 -5.98 16.31 21.49
CA LEU A 4 -4.88 17.03 20.85
C LEU A 4 -3.82 16.04 20.28
N ALA A 5 -3.46 15.02 21.05
CA ALA A 5 -2.49 14.04 20.60
C ALA A 5 -3.04 13.18 19.44
N PHE A 6 -4.35 12.86 19.43
CA PHE A 6 -4.97 12.22 18.28
C PHE A 6 -5.02 13.15 17.06
N LEU A 7 -5.32 14.43 17.25
CA LEU A 7 -5.31 15.39 16.15
C LEU A 7 -3.93 15.46 15.49
N ILE A 8 -2.88 15.59 16.26
CA ILE A 8 -1.51 15.73 15.75
C ILE A 8 -1.00 14.40 15.15
N PHE A 9 -0.89 13.35 15.97
CA PHE A 9 -0.26 12.08 15.56
C PHE A 9 -1.20 11.13 14.81
N GLY A 10 -2.51 11.28 14.99
CA GLY A 10 -3.53 10.46 14.36
C GLY A 10 -4.05 11.01 13.04
N ARG A 11 -3.93 12.31 12.77
CA ARG A 11 -4.45 12.96 11.56
C ARG A 11 -3.43 13.82 10.84
N VAL A 12 -2.89 14.86 11.51
CA VAL A 12 -2.10 15.90 10.84
C VAL A 12 -0.79 15.33 10.29
N ILE A 13 0.01 14.65 11.12
CA ILE A 13 1.30 14.12 10.67
C ILE A 13 1.13 13.07 9.56
N PRO A 14 0.31 12.02 9.72
CA PRO A 14 0.12 11.06 8.61
C PRO A 14 -0.50 11.70 7.37
N GLY A 15 -1.48 12.58 7.54
CA GLY A 15 -2.07 13.32 6.43
C GLY A 15 -1.04 14.13 5.65
N ALA A 16 -0.17 14.87 6.35
CA ALA A 16 0.90 15.66 5.75
C ALA A 16 1.91 14.79 4.97
N VAL A 17 2.26 13.61 5.49
CA VAL A 17 3.12 12.65 4.77
C VAL A 17 2.48 12.24 3.44
N PHE A 18 1.19 11.90 3.42
CA PHE A 18 0.52 11.50 2.18
C PHE A 18 0.30 12.66 1.22
N VAL A 19 0.06 13.87 1.72
CA VAL A 19 0.03 15.09 0.87
C VAL A 19 1.40 15.34 0.26
N PHE A 20 2.48 15.20 1.03
CA PHE A 20 3.84 15.30 0.50
C PHE A 20 4.10 14.25 -0.60
N LEU A 21 3.76 12.98 -0.36
CA LEU A 21 3.90 11.93 -1.38
C LEU A 21 3.08 12.25 -2.64
N ALA A 22 1.85 12.74 -2.50
CA ALA A 22 1.04 13.16 -3.64
C ALA A 22 1.72 14.30 -4.43
N THR A 23 2.28 15.30 -3.74
CA THR A 23 3.01 16.40 -4.37
C THR A 23 4.21 15.90 -5.17
N VAL A 24 4.99 14.97 -4.61
CA VAL A 24 6.11 14.33 -5.30
C VAL A 24 5.64 13.61 -6.58
N GLN A 25 4.52 12.88 -6.52
CA GLN A 25 4.00 12.21 -7.72
C GLN A 25 3.60 13.19 -8.82
N VAL A 26 3.00 14.33 -8.48
CA VAL A 26 2.65 15.37 -9.44
C VAL A 26 3.91 15.96 -10.10
N GLN A 27 4.97 16.20 -9.33
CA GLN A 27 6.24 16.72 -9.87
C GLN A 27 6.91 15.71 -10.82
N LEU A 28 6.87 14.43 -10.48
CA LEU A 28 7.44 13.36 -11.31
C LEU A 28 6.60 13.05 -12.56
N LEU A 29 5.34 13.47 -12.61
CA LEU A 29 4.47 13.27 -13.77
C LEU A 29 4.84 14.18 -14.96
N ALA A 30 5.31 15.40 -14.70
CA ALA A 30 5.58 16.39 -15.73
C ALA A 30 6.61 15.95 -16.78
N PRO A 31 7.79 15.39 -16.42
CA PRO A 31 8.75 14.90 -17.40
C PRO A 31 8.21 13.73 -18.23
N GLU A 32 7.41 12.86 -17.66
CA GLU A 32 6.82 11.70 -18.36
C GLU A 32 5.75 12.15 -19.38
N LEU A 33 4.92 13.12 -19.00
CA LEU A 33 3.97 13.76 -19.92
C LEU A 33 4.69 14.41 -21.12
N LYS A 34 5.85 15.05 -20.89
CA LYS A 34 6.65 15.63 -21.97
C LYS A 34 7.19 14.57 -22.94
N VAL A 35 7.64 13.42 -22.42
CA VAL A 35 8.09 12.30 -23.25
C VAL A 35 6.94 11.74 -24.07
N ALA A 36 5.78 11.50 -23.47
CA ALA A 36 4.60 10.97 -24.15
C ALA A 36 4.02 11.98 -25.18
N TYR A 37 4.13 13.29 -24.91
CA TYR A 37 3.71 14.32 -25.85
C TYR A 37 4.59 14.34 -27.10
N ASN A 38 5.92 14.16 -26.95
CA ASN A 38 6.85 14.13 -28.07
C ASN A 38 6.79 12.82 -28.87
N ASP A 39 6.43 11.73 -28.24
CA ASP A 39 6.28 10.41 -28.85
C ASP A 39 5.09 9.67 -28.24
N ALA A 40 3.93 9.86 -28.86
CA ALA A 40 2.68 9.23 -28.42
C ALA A 40 2.67 7.69 -28.61
N SER A 41 3.64 7.12 -29.33
CA SER A 41 3.81 5.67 -29.46
C SER A 41 4.66 5.05 -28.35
N ASN A 42 5.24 5.87 -27.46
CA ASN A 42 6.08 5.42 -26.36
C ASN A 42 5.21 4.76 -25.23
N ILE A 43 4.96 3.46 -25.39
CA ILE A 43 4.18 2.67 -24.45
C ILE A 43 4.78 2.73 -23.03
N GLY A 44 6.10 2.82 -22.91
CA GLY A 44 6.78 2.93 -21.63
C GLY A 44 6.38 4.21 -20.88
N ALA A 45 6.42 5.37 -21.55
CA ALA A 45 6.02 6.65 -20.96
C ALA A 45 4.52 6.66 -20.59
N ILE A 46 3.66 6.17 -21.46
CA ILE A 46 2.21 6.07 -21.19
C ILE A 46 1.95 5.23 -19.95
N THR A 47 2.65 4.12 -19.81
CA THR A 47 2.44 3.21 -18.68
C THR A 47 2.95 3.79 -17.37
N LEU A 48 4.09 4.48 -17.38
CA LEU A 48 4.58 5.21 -16.22
C LEU A 48 3.55 6.27 -15.78
N ILE A 49 2.97 7.01 -16.71
CA ILE A 49 1.90 7.98 -16.42
C ILE A 49 0.70 7.29 -15.75
N ILE A 50 0.22 6.17 -16.30
CA ILE A 50 -0.91 5.43 -15.71
C ILE A 50 -0.57 4.97 -14.29
N ASN A 51 0.60 4.37 -14.06
CA ASN A 51 1.03 3.92 -12.75
C ASN A 51 1.12 5.08 -11.75
N ARG A 52 1.67 6.24 -12.15
CA ARG A 52 1.72 7.42 -11.30
C ARG A 52 0.36 7.98 -10.97
N LEU A 53 -0.57 8.03 -11.93
CA LEU A 53 -1.93 8.49 -11.70
C LEU A 53 -2.68 7.57 -10.73
N LEU A 54 -2.53 6.25 -10.84
CA LEU A 54 -3.12 5.29 -9.91
C LEU A 54 -2.53 5.44 -8.51
N PHE A 55 -1.22 5.57 -8.41
CA PHE A 55 -0.56 5.79 -7.11
C PHE A 55 -0.93 7.14 -6.51
N LEU A 56 -0.97 8.22 -7.31
CA LEU A 56 -1.44 9.54 -6.89
C LEU A 56 -2.87 9.49 -6.36
N ALA A 57 -3.78 8.81 -7.06
CA ALA A 57 -5.15 8.62 -6.61
C ALA A 57 -5.21 7.87 -5.27
N PHE A 58 -4.41 6.80 -5.12
CA PHE A 58 -4.33 6.04 -3.87
C PHE A 58 -3.82 6.89 -2.69
N VAL A 59 -2.67 7.57 -2.83
CA VAL A 59 -2.11 8.38 -1.73
C VAL A 59 -2.98 9.58 -1.40
N SER A 60 -3.65 10.19 -2.39
CA SER A 60 -4.60 11.29 -2.18
C SER A 60 -5.84 10.82 -1.41
N ALA A 61 -6.37 9.64 -1.75
CA ALA A 61 -7.47 9.04 -1.01
C ALA A 61 -7.07 8.74 0.45
N VAL A 62 -5.87 8.21 0.68
CA VAL A 62 -5.34 7.98 2.02
C VAL A 62 -5.17 9.30 2.78
N ALA A 63 -4.62 10.35 2.15
CA ALA A 63 -4.52 11.68 2.77
C ALA A 63 -5.89 12.20 3.22
N MET A 64 -6.90 12.12 2.35
CA MET A 64 -8.26 12.52 2.65
C MET A 64 -8.85 11.73 3.83
N ILE A 65 -8.63 10.41 3.86
CA ILE A 65 -9.06 9.56 4.96
C ILE A 65 -8.45 10.02 6.28
N TYR A 66 -7.15 10.34 6.31
CA TYR A 66 -6.49 10.81 7.52
C TYR A 66 -7.05 12.13 8.05
N VAL A 67 -7.49 13.04 7.18
CA VAL A 67 -8.13 14.30 7.57
C VAL A 67 -9.48 14.05 8.28
N PHE A 68 -10.30 13.14 7.75
CA PHE A 68 -11.69 12.97 8.21
C PHE A 68 -11.91 11.77 9.14
N ARG A 69 -10.90 10.93 9.40
CA ARG A 69 -11.07 9.72 10.22
C ARG A 69 -11.39 10.03 11.68
N LYS A 70 -12.16 9.14 12.31
CA LYS A 70 -12.48 9.20 13.74
C LYS A 70 -11.41 8.50 14.59
N PRO A 71 -11.34 8.77 15.91
CA PRO A 71 -10.51 8.00 16.82
C PRO A 71 -10.84 6.50 16.74
N PRO A 72 -9.83 5.60 16.91
CA PRO A 72 -10.08 4.17 16.96
C PRO A 72 -10.75 3.77 18.28
N ALA A 73 -11.55 2.69 18.25
CA ALA A 73 -12.09 2.07 19.45
C ALA A 73 -10.98 1.40 20.27
N LEU A 74 -10.02 0.76 19.57
CA LEU A 74 -8.82 0.14 20.15
C LEU A 74 -7.66 0.30 19.18
N GLY A 75 -6.44 0.45 19.69
CA GLY A 75 -5.22 0.46 18.88
C GLY A 75 -4.04 -0.07 19.69
N ARG A 76 -3.25 -0.96 19.08
CA ARG A 76 -1.99 -1.42 19.65
C ARG A 76 -0.87 -0.45 19.30
N ARG A 77 -0.14 -0.01 20.32
CA ARG A 77 0.99 0.92 20.21
C ARG A 77 2.31 0.27 20.59
N GLU A 78 2.39 -1.04 20.43
CA GLU A 78 3.64 -1.75 20.65
C GLU A 78 4.69 -1.21 19.65
N PRO A 79 5.91 -0.90 20.10
CA PRO A 79 6.96 -0.33 19.23
C PRO A 79 7.24 -1.18 18.00
N ILE A 80 7.19 -2.50 18.13
CA ILE A 80 7.40 -3.45 17.03
C ILE A 80 6.26 -3.34 16.01
N ALA A 81 4.99 -3.31 16.46
CA ALA A 81 3.84 -3.16 15.58
C ALA A 81 3.89 -1.84 14.81
N PHE A 82 4.31 -0.75 15.46
CA PHE A 82 4.54 0.54 14.83
C PHE A 82 5.66 0.46 13.78
N ALA A 83 6.83 -0.06 14.15
CA ALA A 83 7.99 -0.14 13.26
C ALA A 83 7.70 -1.00 12.02
N VAL A 84 7.07 -2.16 12.20
CA VAL A 84 6.70 -3.04 11.06
C VAL A 84 5.66 -2.38 10.18
N SER A 85 4.67 -1.67 10.74
CA SER A 85 3.67 -0.97 9.95
C SER A 85 4.28 0.16 9.12
N MET A 86 5.21 0.93 9.68
CA MET A 86 5.95 1.97 8.96
C MET A 86 6.85 1.36 7.88
N TYR A 87 7.62 0.33 8.23
CA TYR A 87 8.44 -0.40 7.27
C TYR A 87 7.62 -0.89 6.08
N ALA A 88 6.57 -1.65 6.31
CA ALA A 88 5.72 -2.21 5.26
C ALA A 88 5.01 -1.15 4.42
N SER A 89 4.73 0.03 4.97
CA SER A 89 4.08 1.11 4.21
C SER A 89 5.03 1.87 3.28
N PHE A 90 6.33 1.89 3.58
CA PHE A 90 7.27 2.79 2.90
C PHE A 90 8.48 2.09 2.26
N VAL A 91 8.78 0.83 2.59
CA VAL A 91 9.99 0.15 2.11
C VAL A 91 10.07 0.04 0.59
N LEU A 92 8.95 -0.25 -0.08
CA LEU A 92 8.93 -0.32 -1.54
C LEU A 92 9.12 1.05 -2.21
N LEU A 93 8.67 2.14 -1.58
CA LEU A 93 8.91 3.50 -2.05
C LEU A 93 10.39 3.91 -1.88
N ALA A 94 11.04 3.36 -0.86
CA ALA A 94 12.44 3.62 -0.57
C ALA A 94 13.40 2.72 -1.36
N LEU A 95 12.90 1.72 -2.09
CA LEU A 95 13.74 0.71 -2.76
C LEU A 95 14.78 1.34 -3.69
N GLY A 96 14.37 2.24 -4.61
CA GLY A 96 15.28 2.93 -5.52
C GLY A 96 16.28 3.81 -4.77
N PRO A 97 15.83 4.81 -4.00
CA PRO A 97 16.72 5.70 -3.25
C PRO A 97 17.69 4.98 -2.31
N VAL A 98 17.25 3.90 -1.65
CA VAL A 98 18.13 3.11 -0.78
C VAL A 98 19.14 2.31 -1.59
N ALA A 99 18.72 1.69 -2.69
CA ALA A 99 19.62 0.97 -3.59
C ALA A 99 20.72 1.89 -4.13
N ASP A 100 20.38 3.10 -4.56
CA ASP A 100 21.34 4.11 -5.03
C ASP A 100 22.30 4.51 -3.91
N PHE A 101 21.79 4.78 -2.72
CA PHE A 101 22.59 5.20 -1.56
C PHE A 101 23.64 4.15 -1.13
N ILE A 102 23.25 2.87 -1.11
CA ILE A 102 24.16 1.79 -0.72
C ILE A 102 24.91 1.16 -1.91
N HIS A 103 24.78 1.75 -3.10
CA HIS A 103 25.35 1.21 -4.34
C HIS A 103 24.98 -0.26 -4.60
N ALA A 104 23.73 -0.62 -4.28
CA ALA A 104 23.24 -1.98 -4.50
C ALA A 104 23.20 -2.29 -6.00
N PRO A 105 23.52 -3.52 -6.41
CA PRO A 105 23.52 -3.92 -7.82
C PRO A 105 22.08 -4.11 -8.30
N VAL A 106 21.36 -3.01 -8.53
CA VAL A 106 20.03 -3.01 -9.10
C VAL A 106 20.12 -2.56 -10.54
N ALA A 107 19.82 -3.47 -11.46
CA ALA A 107 19.77 -3.16 -12.89
C ALA A 107 18.31 -3.04 -13.34
N PHE A 108 18.00 -2.01 -14.12
CA PHE A 108 16.67 -1.86 -14.72
C PHE A 108 16.54 -2.81 -15.91
N ASN A 109 15.57 -3.73 -15.85
CA ASN A 109 15.24 -4.61 -16.96
C ASN A 109 14.31 -3.87 -17.93
N SER A 110 14.87 -3.37 -19.01
CA SER A 110 14.17 -2.61 -20.06
C SER A 110 13.53 -3.48 -21.14
N SER A 111 13.51 -4.82 -20.98
CA SER A 111 12.86 -5.68 -21.98
C SER A 111 11.36 -5.37 -22.09
N PRO A 112 10.77 -5.31 -23.30
CA PRO A 112 9.35 -5.00 -23.47
C PRO A 112 8.43 -5.94 -22.67
N THR A 113 8.80 -7.22 -22.57
CA THR A 113 8.05 -8.21 -21.79
C THR A 113 8.09 -7.91 -20.29
N ALA A 114 9.26 -7.56 -19.72
CA ALA A 114 9.39 -7.22 -18.32
C ALA A 114 8.58 -5.96 -17.99
N ILE A 115 8.65 -4.94 -18.84
CA ILE A 115 7.87 -3.71 -18.70
C ILE A 115 6.37 -4.02 -18.73
N LEU A 116 5.90 -4.82 -19.69
CA LEU A 116 4.49 -5.19 -19.80
C LEU A 116 4.00 -5.95 -18.57
N VAL A 117 4.75 -6.97 -18.10
CA VAL A 117 4.40 -7.76 -16.92
C VAL A 117 4.38 -6.88 -15.66
N SER A 118 5.42 -6.07 -15.47
CA SER A 118 5.48 -5.11 -14.37
C SER A 118 4.25 -4.20 -14.35
N ASN A 119 3.89 -3.65 -15.49
CA ASN A 119 2.76 -2.73 -15.62
C ASN A 119 1.42 -3.39 -15.31
N VAL A 120 1.19 -4.60 -15.81
CA VAL A 120 -0.02 -5.37 -15.48
C VAL A 120 -0.12 -5.61 -13.97
N LEU A 121 0.98 -5.98 -13.32
CA LEU A 121 1.01 -6.22 -11.88
C LEU A 121 0.82 -4.91 -11.09
N LEU A 122 1.49 -3.83 -11.45
CA LEU A 122 1.35 -2.53 -10.78
C LEU A 122 -0.09 -1.99 -10.90
N ILE A 123 -0.65 -1.98 -12.12
CA ILE A 123 -2.01 -1.50 -12.37
C ILE A 123 -3.03 -2.35 -11.61
N SER A 124 -2.95 -3.68 -11.71
CA SER A 124 -3.89 -4.58 -11.02
C SER A 124 -3.77 -4.48 -9.50
N GLY A 125 -2.55 -4.39 -8.97
CA GLY A 125 -2.28 -4.25 -7.54
C GLY A 125 -2.82 -2.93 -6.98
N PHE A 126 -2.51 -1.79 -7.61
CA PHE A 126 -3.02 -0.50 -7.18
C PHE A 126 -4.53 -0.36 -7.38
N ALA A 127 -5.10 -0.91 -8.46
CA ALA A 127 -6.54 -0.92 -8.66
C ALA A 127 -7.26 -1.71 -7.56
N LEU A 128 -6.74 -2.89 -7.18
CA LEU A 128 -7.28 -3.69 -6.08
C LEU A 128 -7.17 -2.92 -4.74
N ALA A 129 -6.01 -2.31 -4.46
CA ALA A 129 -5.80 -1.54 -3.24
C ALA A 129 -6.74 -0.33 -3.17
N ALA A 130 -6.87 0.44 -4.25
CA ALA A 130 -7.77 1.59 -4.33
C ALA A 130 -9.24 1.21 -4.21
N TYR A 131 -9.67 0.13 -4.89
CA TYR A 131 -11.02 -0.40 -4.79
C TYR A 131 -11.33 -0.87 -3.35
N SER A 132 -10.38 -1.55 -2.71
CA SER A 132 -10.52 -1.99 -1.33
C SER A 132 -10.60 -0.81 -0.35
N LEU A 133 -9.78 0.21 -0.57
CA LEU A 133 -9.78 1.44 0.21
C LEU A 133 -11.12 2.18 0.10
N ALA A 134 -11.75 2.20 -1.09
CA ALA A 134 -13.06 2.79 -1.29
C ALA A 134 -14.17 2.12 -0.46
N TYR A 135 -14.06 0.80 -0.20
CA TYR A 135 -14.95 0.09 0.74
C TYR A 135 -14.61 0.37 2.20
N LEU A 136 -13.32 0.42 2.54
CA LEU A 136 -12.88 0.65 3.91
C LEU A 136 -13.14 2.10 4.37
N ARG A 137 -13.06 3.06 3.45
CA ARG A 137 -13.33 4.49 3.70
C ARG A 137 -12.53 5.00 4.91
N PHE A 138 -13.18 5.71 5.81
CA PHE A 138 -12.57 6.31 7.00
C PHE A 138 -12.17 5.31 8.09
N ASN A 139 -12.36 4.01 7.87
CA ASN A 139 -11.90 2.95 8.77
C ASN A 139 -10.44 2.54 8.52
N PHE A 140 -9.82 3.02 7.42
CA PHE A 140 -8.43 2.72 7.11
C PHE A 140 -7.47 3.30 8.14
N SER A 141 -6.43 2.53 8.46
CA SER A 141 -5.25 2.96 9.24
C SER A 141 -4.01 2.20 8.79
N ILE A 142 -2.85 2.89 8.80
CA ILE A 142 -1.55 2.24 8.66
C ILE A 142 -1.21 1.43 9.91
N LEU A 143 -1.58 1.94 11.09
CA LEU A 143 -1.35 1.27 12.36
C LEU A 143 -2.45 0.26 12.65
N PRO A 144 -2.18 -0.79 13.43
CA PRO A 144 -3.17 -1.76 13.86
C PRO A 144 -4.20 -1.10 14.79
N GLU A 145 -5.32 -0.69 14.24
CA GLU A 145 -6.38 0.04 14.92
C GLU A 145 -7.75 -0.50 14.49
N ALA A 146 -8.62 -0.74 15.47
CA ALA A 146 -10.01 -1.11 15.21
C ALA A 146 -10.92 0.11 15.16
N ARG A 147 -11.74 0.22 14.12
CA ARG A 147 -12.77 1.25 13.96
C ARG A 147 -14.14 0.63 13.70
N ALA A 148 -14.35 0.12 12.50
CA ALA A 148 -15.57 -0.60 12.14
C ALA A 148 -15.24 -1.74 11.21
N MET A 149 -16.05 -2.79 11.26
CA MET A 149 -15.90 -3.95 10.39
C MET A 149 -16.48 -3.65 9.00
N VAL A 150 -15.71 -3.96 7.98
CA VAL A 150 -16.13 -3.92 6.58
C VAL A 150 -16.08 -5.32 6.01
N THR A 151 -17.21 -5.78 5.46
CA THR A 151 -17.38 -7.14 4.95
C THR A 151 -17.85 -7.17 3.48
N GLY A 152 -18.00 -5.99 2.86
CA GLY A 152 -18.48 -5.83 1.49
C GLY A 152 -17.38 -5.82 0.44
N GLY A 153 -17.75 -5.93 -0.84
CA GLY A 153 -16.81 -5.85 -1.94
C GLY A 153 -15.68 -6.89 -1.86
N PRO A 154 -14.41 -6.47 -2.02
CA PRO A 154 -13.26 -7.39 -2.00
C PRO A 154 -13.07 -8.07 -0.63
N TYR A 155 -13.59 -7.50 0.45
CA TYR A 155 -13.56 -8.09 1.81
C TYR A 155 -14.43 -9.35 1.97
N ARG A 156 -15.25 -9.69 0.95
CA ARG A 156 -15.95 -10.98 0.90
C ARG A 156 -15.03 -12.14 0.47
N LEU A 157 -13.97 -11.82 -0.26
CA LEU A 157 -13.05 -12.83 -0.81
C LEU A 157 -11.87 -13.08 0.11
N VAL A 158 -11.25 -11.99 0.58
CA VAL A 158 -10.11 -12.03 1.51
C VAL A 158 -10.28 -10.92 2.56
N ARG A 159 -9.67 -11.11 3.73
CA ARG A 159 -9.82 -10.16 4.84
C ARG A 159 -8.96 -8.91 4.69
N HIS A 160 -7.83 -9.00 3.97
CA HIS A 160 -6.87 -7.91 3.79
C HIS A 160 -6.57 -7.63 2.31
N PRO A 161 -7.58 -7.24 1.52
CA PRO A 161 -7.42 -7.07 0.07
C PRO A 161 -6.51 -5.87 -0.30
N ILE A 162 -6.38 -4.86 0.56
CA ILE A 162 -5.42 -3.75 0.36
C ILE A 162 -4.00 -4.31 0.36
N TYR A 163 -3.63 -5.13 1.36
CA TYR A 163 -2.29 -5.71 1.46
C TYR A 163 -1.99 -6.69 0.33
N LEU A 164 -3.00 -7.43 -0.13
CA LEU A 164 -2.86 -8.25 -1.34
C LEU A 164 -2.54 -7.37 -2.57
N GLY A 165 -3.24 -6.26 -2.75
CA GLY A 165 -2.97 -5.31 -3.83
C GLY A 165 -1.55 -4.72 -3.76
N GLU A 166 -1.10 -4.34 -2.55
CA GLU A 166 0.26 -3.84 -2.33
C GLU A 166 1.33 -4.91 -2.63
N ILE A 167 1.08 -6.18 -2.29
CA ILE A 167 1.98 -7.30 -2.60
C ILE A 167 2.05 -7.53 -4.12
N ILE A 168 0.92 -7.54 -4.81
CA ILE A 168 0.87 -7.67 -6.28
C ILE A 168 1.66 -6.52 -6.95
N ALA A 169 1.46 -5.28 -6.49
CA ALA A 169 2.23 -4.14 -6.98
C ALA A 169 3.73 -4.27 -6.68
N GLY A 170 4.10 -4.79 -5.50
CA GLY A 170 5.49 -5.07 -5.14
C GLY A 170 6.17 -6.06 -6.08
N PHE A 171 5.48 -7.12 -6.49
CA PHE A 171 5.99 -8.03 -7.54
C PHE A 171 6.22 -7.28 -8.85
N GLY A 172 5.29 -6.41 -9.26
CA GLY A 172 5.45 -5.59 -10.45
C GLY A 172 6.71 -4.73 -10.41
N LEU A 173 6.99 -4.09 -9.28
CA LEU A 173 8.18 -3.28 -9.10
C LEU A 173 9.46 -4.12 -9.25
N VAL A 174 9.51 -5.30 -8.64
CA VAL A 174 10.71 -6.17 -8.66
C VAL A 174 10.97 -6.78 -10.03
N VAL A 175 9.97 -7.01 -10.87
CA VAL A 175 10.16 -7.51 -12.25
C VAL A 175 11.05 -6.59 -13.08
N THR A 176 10.93 -5.27 -12.92
CA THR A 176 11.78 -4.31 -13.62
C THR A 176 13.07 -3.95 -12.88
N LEU A 177 13.13 -4.16 -11.57
CA LEU A 177 14.30 -3.92 -10.72
C LEU A 177 14.92 -5.23 -10.24
N LEU A 178 15.08 -6.20 -11.15
CA LEU A 178 15.46 -7.56 -10.81
C LEU A 178 16.90 -7.64 -10.29
N SER A 179 17.04 -7.87 -8.98
CA SER A 179 18.30 -8.11 -8.29
C SER A 179 18.04 -8.90 -7.02
N TRP A 180 19.08 -9.51 -6.47
CA TRP A 180 18.96 -10.17 -5.16
C TRP A 180 18.54 -9.21 -4.05
N PHE A 181 18.99 -7.95 -4.13
CA PHE A 181 18.57 -6.91 -3.18
C PHE A 181 17.05 -6.63 -3.27
N SER A 182 16.54 -6.39 -4.47
CA SER A 182 15.10 -6.14 -4.67
C SER A 182 14.24 -7.34 -4.24
N LEU A 183 14.71 -8.55 -4.53
CA LEU A 183 14.03 -9.77 -4.10
C LEU A 183 14.02 -9.91 -2.57
N ALA A 184 15.16 -9.63 -1.90
CA ALA A 184 15.23 -9.64 -0.44
C ALA A 184 14.29 -8.61 0.18
N VAL A 185 14.22 -7.39 -0.40
CA VAL A 185 13.28 -6.35 0.02
C VAL A 185 11.84 -6.80 -0.16
N LEU A 186 11.49 -7.43 -1.29
CA LEU A 186 10.15 -7.95 -1.52
C LEU A 186 9.76 -9.04 -0.52
N ILE A 187 10.65 -10.00 -0.25
CA ILE A 187 10.41 -11.07 0.73
C ILE A 187 10.19 -10.48 2.12
N SER A 188 11.05 -9.54 2.55
CA SER A 188 10.90 -8.87 3.84
C SER A 188 9.62 -8.03 3.93
N PHE A 189 9.22 -7.39 2.83
CA PHE A 189 7.95 -6.67 2.72
C PHE A 189 6.74 -7.61 2.87
N ILE A 190 6.74 -8.76 2.18
CA ILE A 190 5.67 -9.76 2.31
C ILE A 190 5.59 -10.28 3.75
N ALA A 191 6.73 -10.60 4.37
CA ALA A 191 6.78 -11.03 5.77
C ALA A 191 6.20 -9.95 6.71
N ALA A 192 6.54 -8.68 6.48
CA ALA A 192 6.00 -7.56 7.25
C ALA A 192 4.48 -7.42 7.06
N GLN A 193 3.96 -7.59 5.84
CA GLN A 193 2.51 -7.54 5.58
C GLN A 193 1.78 -8.71 6.27
N LEU A 194 2.33 -9.92 6.24
CA LEU A 194 1.76 -11.07 6.97
C LEU A 194 1.72 -10.80 8.48
N TYR A 195 2.79 -10.25 9.04
CA TYR A 195 2.84 -9.89 10.45
C TYR A 195 1.82 -8.79 10.80
N ARG A 196 1.67 -7.76 9.95
CA ARG A 196 0.62 -6.72 10.12
C ARG A 196 -0.77 -7.33 10.16
N THR A 197 -1.10 -8.22 9.20
CA THR A 197 -2.43 -8.88 9.21
C THR A 197 -2.67 -9.63 10.51
N TYR A 198 -1.65 -10.30 11.05
CA TYR A 198 -1.75 -11.05 12.30
C TYR A 198 -2.08 -10.12 13.48
N ILE A 199 -1.33 -9.01 13.64
CA ILE A 199 -1.56 -8.06 14.73
C ILE A 199 -2.92 -7.36 14.56
N GLU A 200 -3.25 -6.92 13.35
CA GLU A 200 -4.51 -6.23 13.07
C GLU A 200 -5.72 -7.11 13.37
N GLU A 201 -5.70 -8.39 12.98
CA GLU A 201 -6.77 -9.33 13.32
C GLU A 201 -6.92 -9.54 14.83
N GLY A 202 -5.81 -9.54 15.59
CA GLY A 202 -5.86 -9.59 17.05
C GLY A 202 -6.63 -8.41 17.64
N VAL A 203 -6.34 -7.20 17.16
CA VAL A 203 -7.03 -5.96 17.58
C VAL A 203 -8.51 -5.98 17.16
N LEU A 204 -8.80 -6.45 15.94
CA LEU A 204 -10.17 -6.49 15.43
C LEU A 204 -11.03 -7.53 16.18
N VAL A 205 -10.47 -8.71 16.51
CA VAL A 205 -11.18 -9.74 17.32
C VAL A 205 -11.52 -9.20 18.70
N GLU A 206 -10.59 -8.47 19.32
CA GLU A 206 -10.76 -7.92 20.66
C GLU A 206 -11.79 -6.77 20.70
N ALA A 207 -11.77 -5.90 19.68
CA ALA A 207 -12.52 -4.64 19.72
C ALA A 207 -13.85 -4.67 18.95
N ILE A 208 -14.02 -5.57 17.99
CA ILE A 208 -15.18 -5.55 17.08
C ILE A 208 -16.06 -6.77 17.30
N PRO A 209 -17.26 -6.61 17.89
CA PRO A 209 -18.23 -7.68 17.99
C PRO A 209 -18.57 -8.28 16.62
N GLY A 210 -18.55 -9.61 16.52
CA GLY A 210 -18.85 -10.31 15.27
C GLY A 210 -17.67 -10.51 14.32
N TYR A 211 -16.48 -9.94 14.59
CA TYR A 211 -15.31 -10.16 13.73
C TYR A 211 -14.87 -11.63 13.68
N ALA A 212 -15.00 -12.36 14.80
CA ALA A 212 -14.73 -13.80 14.82
C ALA A 212 -15.66 -14.58 13.87
N ALA A 213 -16.95 -14.23 13.83
CA ALA A 213 -17.91 -14.83 12.90
C ALA A 213 -17.62 -14.47 11.43
N TYR A 214 -17.16 -13.24 11.17
CA TYR A 214 -16.71 -12.82 9.83
C TYR A 214 -15.50 -13.65 9.37
N ARG A 215 -14.52 -13.92 10.25
CA ARG A 215 -13.35 -14.78 9.93
C ARG A 215 -13.76 -16.21 9.51
N LEU A 216 -14.82 -16.76 10.07
CA LEU A 216 -15.33 -18.05 9.64
C LEU A 216 -15.98 -18.01 8.25
N LYS A 217 -16.65 -16.89 7.90
CA LYS A 217 -17.28 -16.71 6.58
C LYS A 217 -16.26 -16.36 5.49
N THR A 218 -15.20 -15.65 5.84
CA THR A 218 -14.12 -15.25 4.94
C THR A 218 -12.80 -15.82 5.51
N PRO A 219 -12.51 -17.12 5.28
CA PRO A 219 -11.40 -17.81 5.94
C PRO A 219 -10.03 -17.35 5.45
N HIS A 220 -9.96 -16.78 4.25
CA HIS A 220 -8.70 -16.40 3.64
C HIS A 220 -8.26 -14.99 4.06
N ARG A 221 -7.00 -14.87 4.48
CA ARG A 221 -6.41 -13.63 4.94
C ARG A 221 -5.99 -12.73 3.77
N LEU A 222 -5.21 -13.28 2.86
CA LEU A 222 -4.63 -12.60 1.70
C LEU A 222 -4.96 -13.31 0.39
N ILE A 223 -4.64 -14.59 0.27
CA ILE A 223 -4.74 -15.33 -0.98
C ILE A 223 -5.87 -16.37 -0.84
N PRO A 224 -6.90 -16.32 -1.70
CA PRO A 224 -7.98 -17.31 -1.67
C PRO A 224 -7.42 -18.73 -1.82
N GLY A 225 -7.81 -19.64 -0.94
CA GLY A 225 -7.39 -21.04 -0.95
C GLY A 225 -6.01 -21.33 -0.34
N VAL A 226 -5.24 -20.31 0.07
CA VAL A 226 -3.88 -20.48 0.61
C VAL A 226 -3.74 -19.91 2.02
N ILE A 227 -3.95 -18.64 2.19
CA ILE A 227 -3.79 -17.91 3.48
C ILE A 227 -4.92 -16.91 3.64
#